data_500a6a065f9ad0dacd611ce43d56ebfd
#
_entry.id   500a6a065f9ad0dacd611ce43d56ebfd
#
_cell.length_a   1.000
_cell.length_b   1.000
_cell.length_c   1.000
_cell.angle_alpha   90.00
_cell.angle_beta   90.00
_cell.angle_gamma   90.00
#
_symmetry.space_group_name_H-M   'P 1'
#
loop_
_entity.id
_entity.type
_entity.pdbx_description
1 polymer ?
#
loop_
_entity_poly.entity_id
_entity_poly.type
_entity_poly.pdbx_seq_one_letter_code
_entity_poly.pdbx_strand_id
1 'polypeptide(L)' 'MTEIKPGLYQHYKGKHCEVIGVAKHSETGEELVIYKNCEESENSGETILRARPLTLFIETIEKDGIEIPRFRPVE' A
#
# COMPACT_ATOMS: atom_id res chain seq x y z
N MET A 1 8.38 -6.37 14.52
CA MET A 1 7.10 -5.71 14.23
C MET A 1 7.27 -4.75 13.06
N THR A 2 6.42 -4.89 12.06
CA THR A 2 6.52 -4.06 10.87
C THR A 2 5.71 -2.79 11.04
N GLU A 3 6.34 -1.66 10.76
CA GLU A 3 5.68 -0.37 10.85
C GLU A 3 5.66 0.28 9.48
N ILE A 4 4.46 0.69 9.06
CA ILE A 4 4.28 1.38 7.79
C ILE A 4 4.19 2.87 8.06
N LYS A 5 5.05 3.63 7.42
CA LYS A 5 5.04 5.09 7.57
C LYS A 5 4.24 5.71 6.42
N PRO A 6 3.48 6.78 6.68
CA PRO A 6 2.81 7.50 5.61
C PRO A 6 3.81 8.02 4.59
N GLY A 7 3.40 8.11 3.35
CA GLY A 7 4.24 8.62 2.30
C GLY A 7 4.05 7.87 1.00
N LEU A 8 4.95 8.14 0.07
CA LEU A 8 4.86 7.59 -1.27
C LEU A 8 5.48 6.20 -1.33
N TYR A 9 4.73 5.27 -1.92
CA TYR A 9 5.19 3.90 -2.13
C TYR A 9 5.03 3.54 -3.60
N GLN A 10 5.80 2.57 -4.05
CA GLN A 10 5.72 2.09 -5.42
C GLN A 10 5.40 0.59 -5.42
N HIS A 11 4.37 0.23 -6.17
CA HIS A 11 4.01 -1.16 -6.40
C HIS A 11 5.05 -1.81 -7.31
N TYR A 12 5.26 -3.11 -7.15
CA TYR A 12 6.27 -3.82 -7.94
C TYR A 12 6.03 -3.72 -9.45
N LYS A 13 4.81 -3.44 -9.86
CA LYS A 13 4.48 -3.24 -11.28
C LYS A 13 4.74 -1.83 -11.77
N GLY A 14 5.27 -0.96 -10.92
CA GLY A 14 5.65 0.39 -11.29
C GLY A 14 4.67 1.48 -10.91
N LYS A 15 3.47 1.12 -10.48
CA LYS A 15 2.47 2.12 -10.10
C LYS A 15 2.78 2.71 -8.73
N HIS A 16 2.45 3.96 -8.55
CA HIS A 16 2.69 4.66 -7.29
C HIS A 16 1.41 4.78 -6.48
N CYS A 17 1.55 4.76 -5.17
CA CYS A 17 0.45 5.03 -4.26
C CYS A 17 0.95 5.84 -3.09
N GLU A 18 0.05 6.58 -2.48
CA GLU A 18 0.37 7.36 -1.29
C GLU A 18 -0.32 6.73 -0.09
N VAL A 19 0.48 6.33 0.90
CA VAL A 19 -0.04 5.74 2.13
C VAL A 19 -0.43 6.86 3.08
N ILE A 20 -1.67 6.83 3.53
CA ILE A 20 -2.21 7.82 4.48
C ILE A 20 -1.87 7.39 5.90
N GLY A 21 -1.98 6.11 6.18
CA GLY A 21 -1.71 5.59 7.51
C GLY A 21 -2.25 4.17 7.66
N VAL A 22 -2.24 3.69 8.89
CA VAL A 22 -2.75 2.36 9.23
C VAL A 22 -3.93 2.53 10.17
N ALA A 23 -5.03 1.87 9.83
CA ALA A 23 -6.24 1.88 10.65
C ALA A 23 -6.53 0.46 11.11
N LYS A 24 -7.37 0.33 12.13
CA LYS A 24 -7.82 -0.98 12.60
C LYS A 24 -9.25 -1.21 12.16
N HIS A 25 -9.52 -2.41 11.70
CA HIS A 25 -10.87 -2.82 11.37
C HIS A 25 -11.69 -2.79 12.67
N SER A 26 -12.82 -2.10 12.64
CA SER A 26 -13.58 -1.86 13.87
C SER A 26 -14.14 -3.12 14.51
N GLU A 27 -14.35 -4.16 13.72
CA GLU A 27 -14.93 -5.40 14.24
C GLU A 27 -13.92 -6.49 14.54
N THR A 28 -12.87 -6.59 13.72
CA THR A 28 -11.89 -7.67 13.86
C THR A 28 -10.60 -7.23 14.51
N GLY A 29 -10.33 -5.92 14.53
CA GLY A 29 -9.06 -5.40 15.02
C GLY A 29 -7.91 -5.59 14.04
N GLU A 30 -8.20 -6.09 12.84
CA GLU A 30 -7.17 -6.28 11.82
C GLU A 30 -6.60 -4.93 11.39
N GLU A 31 -5.28 -4.86 11.22
CA GLU A 31 -4.65 -3.64 10.76
C GLU A 31 -4.76 -3.52 9.24
N LEU A 32 -5.20 -2.35 8.80
CA LEU A 32 -5.42 -2.07 7.38
C LEU A 32 -4.59 -0.87 6.98
N VAL A 33 -3.87 -0.98 5.87
CA VAL A 33 -3.13 0.15 5.32
C VAL A 33 -4.09 0.95 4.46
N ILE A 34 -4.23 2.22 4.77
CA ILE A 34 -5.10 3.13 4.02
C ILE A 34 -4.23 3.92 3.05
N TYR A 35 -4.57 3.84 1.79
CA TYR A 35 -3.75 4.46 0.74
C TYR A 35 -4.63 4.88 -0.43
N LYS A 36 -4.05 5.68 -1.31
CA LYS A 36 -4.69 6.05 -2.57
C LYS A 36 -3.71 5.78 -3.70
N ASN A 37 -4.24 5.36 -4.84
CA ASN A 37 -3.44 5.18 -6.04
C ASN A 37 -3.29 6.53 -6.72
N CYS A 38 -2.05 6.99 -6.89
CA CYS A 38 -1.80 8.31 -7.48
C CYS A 38 -2.40 8.46 -8.87
N GLU A 39 -2.22 7.43 -9.69
CA GLU A 39 -2.74 7.46 -11.07
C GLU A 39 -4.26 7.47 -11.12
N GLU A 40 -4.89 6.74 -10.22
CA GLU A 40 -6.34 6.70 -10.15
C GLU A 40 -6.91 8.06 -9.79
N SER A 41 -6.28 8.73 -8.83
CA SER A 41 -6.70 10.07 -8.42
C SER A 41 -6.52 11.09 -9.54
N GLU A 42 -5.43 10.99 -10.29
CA GLU A 42 -5.16 11.90 -11.40
C GLU A 42 -6.19 11.76 -12.52
N ASN A 43 -6.57 10.53 -12.83
CA ASN A 43 -7.49 10.27 -13.94
C ASN A 43 -8.94 10.61 -13.61
N SER A 44 -9.36 10.37 -12.39
CA SER A 44 -10.76 10.56 -12.01
C SER A 44 -11.06 11.95 -11.46
N GLY A 45 -10.03 12.64 -10.98
CA GLY A 45 -10.23 13.90 -10.28
C GLY A 45 -10.82 13.74 -8.89
N GLU A 46 -10.99 12.50 -8.46
CA GLU A 46 -11.52 12.18 -7.14
C GLU A 46 -10.47 11.45 -6.34
N THR A 47 -10.47 11.65 -5.03
CA THR A 47 -9.60 10.91 -4.14
C THR A 47 -10.34 9.66 -3.70
N ILE A 48 -9.85 8.51 -4.13
CA ILE A 48 -10.42 7.23 -3.76
C ILE A 48 -9.46 6.56 -2.79
N LEU A 49 -9.91 6.38 -1.55
CA LEU A 49 -9.10 5.72 -0.54
C LEU A 49 -9.36 4.23 -0.59
N ARG A 50 -8.29 3.47 -0.49
CA ARG A 50 -8.37 2.01 -0.47
C ARG A 50 -7.78 1.48 0.81
N ALA A 51 -8.24 0.33 1.23
CA ALA A 51 -7.75 -0.33 2.42
C ALA A 51 -7.28 -1.73 2.05
N ARG A 52 -6.09 -2.09 2.51
CA ARG A 52 -5.53 -3.41 2.28
C ARG A 52 -5.00 -3.95 3.59
N PRO A 53 -5.27 -5.21 3.93
CA PRO A 53 -4.69 -5.79 5.15
C PRO A 53 -3.18 -5.59 5.19
N LEU A 54 -2.68 -5.21 6.37
CA LEU A 54 -1.25 -4.94 6.53
C LEU A 54 -0.39 -6.11 6.08
N THR A 55 -0.82 -7.34 6.40
CA THR A 55 -0.08 -8.53 6.02
C THR A 55 0.06 -8.67 4.51
N LEU A 56 -0.94 -8.25 3.77
CA LEU A 56 -0.89 -8.29 2.31
C LEU A 56 -0.10 -7.11 1.73
N PHE A 57 -0.10 -5.98 2.43
CA PHE A 57 0.64 -4.81 1.97
C PHE A 57 2.15 -5.03 2.05
N ILE A 58 2.60 -5.68 3.13
CA ILE A 58 4.03 -5.93 3.34
C ILE A 58 4.49 -7.25 2.74
N GLU A 59 3.61 -7.97 2.07
CA GLU A 59 3.91 -9.26 1.46
C GLU A 59 5.01 -9.12 0.42
N THR A 60 5.90 -10.11 0.39
CA THR A 60 6.89 -10.20 -0.68
C THR A 60 6.35 -11.12 -1.77
N ILE A 61 6.77 -10.86 -2.98
CA ILE A 61 6.43 -11.72 -4.12
C ILE A 61 7.74 -12.23 -4.73
N GLU A 62 7.63 -13.32 -5.47
CA GLU A 62 8.78 -13.86 -6.18
C GLU A 62 8.66 -13.50 -7.65
N LYS A 63 9.70 -12.88 -8.18
CA LYS A 63 9.76 -12.52 -9.58
C LYS A 63 11.14 -12.91 -10.12
N ASP A 64 11.16 -13.75 -11.13
CA ASP A 64 12.39 -14.24 -11.74
C ASP A 64 13.35 -14.85 -10.71
N GLY A 65 12.80 -15.58 -9.73
CA GLY A 65 13.57 -16.25 -8.70
C GLY A 65 14.07 -15.34 -7.60
N ILE A 66 13.65 -14.08 -7.59
CA ILE A 66 14.08 -13.10 -6.60
C ILE A 66 12.85 -12.61 -5.81
N GLU A 67 12.98 -12.60 -4.48
CA GLU A 67 11.92 -12.06 -3.64
C GLU A 67 12.01 -10.55 -3.60
N ILE A 68 10.90 -9.89 -3.92
CA ILE A 68 10.82 -8.43 -3.86
C ILE A 68 9.57 -8.03 -3.09
N PRO A 69 9.59 -6.90 -2.40
CA PRO A 69 8.39 -6.44 -1.71
C PRO A 69 7.33 -6.01 -2.71
N ARG A 70 6.08 -6.30 -2.42
CA ARG A 70 4.96 -5.89 -3.27
C ARG A 70 4.89 -4.37 -3.38
N PHE A 71 5.14 -3.68 -2.27
CA PHE A 71 5.22 -2.22 -2.21
C PHE A 71 6.52 -1.83 -1.52
N ARG A 72 7.15 -0.78 -1.99
CA ARG A 72 8.37 -0.27 -1.36
C ARG A 72 8.28 1.24 -1.23
N PRO A 73 8.85 1.81 -0.15
CA PRO A 73 8.85 3.25 -0.01
C PRO A 73 9.69 3.90 -1.10
N VAL A 74 9.22 5.04 -1.58
CA VAL A 74 9.92 5.83 -2.60
C VAL A 74 10.34 7.13 -1.94
N GLU A 75 11.63 7.34 -1.91
CA GLU A 75 12.15 8.56 -1.33
C GLU A 75 13.12 9.25 -2.22
#